data_4eaf4abf4d7443f96b6926d02ca1d799
#
_entry.id   4eaf4abf4d7443f96b6926d02ca1d799
#
_cell.length_a   1.000
_cell.length_b   1.000
_cell.length_c   1.000
_cell.angle_alpha   90.00
_cell.angle_beta   90.00
_cell.angle_gamma   90.00
#
_symmetry.space_group_name_H-M   'P 1'
#
loop_
_entity.id
_entity.type
_entity.pdbx_description
1 polymer ?
#
loop_
_entity_poly.entity_id
_entity_poly.type
_entity_poly.pdbx_seq_one_letter_code
_entity_poly.pdbx_strand_id
1 'polypeptide(L)'
;MLIEFKLPEVSDGVETAEVAEICVAAGDLIESGQTVMEVETEKAVAEIDCPHQGRVVEVHVAVGDAIPVGAVLLTIEESVETPAAAPSLPSSEQPPSSAQEVVENRAELDPPPTSTVTAPPSKVAPAVSASEFSRGDNDPPAPAGPSTRRMARQLGVNLHQVVGTGPGGRITADDVQAHVRQLTMRAAPDVTAMTAAPQLPDFSRFGPVERQRMSKLARTSAAHLSMAWHIVPHVTQHILADVTDLEAARRNYMKTFGQNGPKVTMTAIAMKAIVGVLKQFPHFNASLDPSTDELVLKRYYHIGVAVDTEFGLVVPVIRDADRKSILELAAELSEVAQKARDRKLDMADLQGGTFTITNLGGIGGTAFTPIVNYPEVAILGMSRSRQQLELIDGVPVERLVLPLSLSYDHRVVNGADAARFVVRLSQFFESVFQLLLAR
;
A
#
# COMPACT_ATOMS: atom_id res chain seq x y z
N MET A 1 14.18 -38.20 26.39
CA MET A 1 13.14 -38.85 25.54
C MET A 1 12.92 -37.92 24.34
N LEU A 2 12.78 -38.44 23.09
CA LEU A 2 12.50 -37.57 21.95
C LEU A 2 11.00 -37.27 21.91
N ILE A 3 10.63 -35.98 21.88
CA ILE A 3 9.25 -35.50 21.82
C ILE A 3 9.09 -34.70 20.53
N GLU A 4 8.10 -35.06 19.71
CA GLU A 4 7.71 -34.29 18.53
C GLU A 4 6.69 -33.22 18.95
N PHE A 5 7.08 -31.96 18.83
CA PHE A 5 6.19 -30.82 19.05
C PHE A 5 5.49 -30.46 17.74
N LYS A 6 4.15 -30.42 17.78
CA LYS A 6 3.29 -30.19 16.62
C LYS A 6 2.58 -28.84 16.71
N LEU A 7 2.23 -28.25 15.55
CA LEU A 7 1.48 -27.01 15.49
C LEU A 7 0.12 -27.18 16.18
N PRO A 8 -0.16 -26.47 17.28
CA PRO A 8 -1.49 -26.50 17.93
C PRO A 8 -2.53 -25.75 17.07
N GLU A 9 -3.81 -25.88 17.39
CA GLU A 9 -4.85 -25.02 16.80
C GLU A 9 -4.62 -23.58 17.22
N VAL A 10 -4.31 -22.72 16.24
CA VAL A 10 -3.94 -21.33 16.46
C VAL A 10 -5.18 -20.42 16.54
N SER A 11 -6.29 -20.79 15.82
CA SER A 11 -7.56 -20.07 15.84
C SER A 11 -8.67 -20.92 15.19
N ASP A 12 -9.94 -20.68 15.61
CA ASP A 12 -11.11 -21.36 15.05
C ASP A 12 -11.20 -21.19 13.52
N GLY A 13 -11.15 -22.33 12.81
CA GLY A 13 -11.32 -22.41 11.35
C GLY A 13 -10.06 -22.16 10.53
N VAL A 14 -8.87 -22.16 11.11
CA VAL A 14 -7.58 -22.05 10.39
C VAL A 14 -7.04 -23.44 10.14
N GLU A 15 -6.95 -23.85 8.86
CA GLU A 15 -6.41 -25.15 8.45
C GLU A 15 -4.90 -25.12 8.18
N THR A 16 -4.35 -23.95 7.83
CA THR A 16 -2.93 -23.75 7.51
C THR A 16 -2.42 -22.42 8.07
N ALA A 17 -1.16 -22.40 8.54
CA ALA A 17 -0.45 -21.22 8.98
C ALA A 17 0.91 -21.11 8.27
N GLU A 18 1.39 -19.90 8.02
CA GLU A 18 2.71 -19.64 7.42
C GLU A 18 3.71 -19.31 8.54
N VAL A 19 4.89 -19.92 8.56
CA VAL A 19 5.93 -19.66 9.55
C VAL A 19 6.51 -18.26 9.30
N ALA A 20 6.28 -17.33 10.22
CA ALA A 20 6.75 -15.95 10.11
C ALA A 20 8.21 -15.80 10.60
N GLU A 21 8.50 -16.36 11.78
CA GLU A 21 9.83 -16.32 12.40
C GLU A 21 10.07 -17.58 13.23
N ILE A 22 11.33 -18.04 13.25
CA ILE A 22 11.75 -19.18 14.09
C ILE A 22 12.71 -18.62 15.15
N CYS A 23 12.29 -18.69 16.42
CA CYS A 23 13.02 -18.09 17.55
C CYS A 23 14.08 -19.02 18.14
N VAL A 24 14.17 -20.30 17.70
CA VAL A 24 15.08 -21.31 18.23
C VAL A 24 15.84 -22.03 17.12
N ALA A 25 17.05 -22.48 17.40
CA ALA A 25 17.89 -23.24 16.47
C ALA A 25 18.17 -24.66 17.01
N ALA A 26 18.56 -25.57 16.11
CA ALA A 26 18.99 -26.91 16.52
C ALA A 26 20.21 -26.81 17.46
N GLY A 27 20.08 -27.41 18.63
CA GLY A 27 21.06 -27.36 19.72
C GLY A 27 20.70 -26.45 20.90
N ASP A 28 19.70 -25.57 20.74
CA ASP A 28 19.27 -24.65 21.79
C ASP A 28 18.52 -25.36 22.92
N LEU A 29 18.66 -24.84 24.13
CA LEU A 29 17.88 -25.25 25.30
C LEU A 29 16.64 -24.36 25.39
N ILE A 30 15.45 -24.98 25.47
CA ILE A 30 14.17 -24.30 25.63
C ILE A 30 13.57 -24.62 26.98
N GLU A 31 12.88 -23.62 27.57
CA GLU A 31 12.11 -23.76 28.81
C GLU A 31 10.63 -24.00 28.48
N SER A 32 9.92 -24.63 29.41
CA SER A 32 8.46 -24.83 29.26
C SER A 32 7.72 -23.49 29.22
N GLY A 33 6.92 -23.24 28.14
CA GLY A 33 6.24 -21.98 27.90
C GLY A 33 7.07 -20.94 27.13
N GLN A 34 8.25 -21.31 26.63
CA GLN A 34 9.05 -20.42 25.81
C GLN A 34 8.51 -20.42 24.38
N THR A 35 8.39 -19.22 23.78
CA THR A 35 8.02 -19.03 22.37
C THR A 35 9.13 -19.60 21.47
N VAL A 36 8.78 -20.58 20.64
CA VAL A 36 9.71 -21.27 19.73
C VAL A 36 9.61 -20.77 18.30
N MET A 37 8.47 -20.25 17.91
CA MET A 37 8.25 -19.63 16.58
C MET A 37 7.02 -18.75 16.57
N GLU A 38 6.96 -17.85 15.58
CA GLU A 38 5.77 -17.09 15.24
C GLU A 38 5.17 -17.64 13.94
N VAL A 39 3.85 -17.81 13.91
CA VAL A 39 3.12 -18.21 12.71
C VAL A 39 2.10 -17.15 12.33
N GLU A 40 1.99 -16.91 11.04
CA GLU A 40 1.06 -15.94 10.46
C GLU A 40 -0.13 -16.69 9.83
N THR A 41 -1.33 -16.34 10.26
CA THR A 41 -2.59 -16.85 9.70
C THR A 41 -3.24 -15.75 8.84
N GLU A 42 -4.36 -16.05 8.17
CA GLU A 42 -5.13 -15.04 7.43
C GLU A 42 -5.68 -13.91 8.33
N LYS A 43 -5.75 -14.14 9.64
CA LYS A 43 -6.42 -13.22 10.58
C LYS A 43 -5.48 -12.57 11.58
N ALA A 44 -4.39 -13.22 11.97
CA ALA A 44 -3.46 -12.70 12.98
C ALA A 44 -2.11 -13.42 12.93
N VAL A 45 -1.09 -12.82 13.57
CA VAL A 45 0.16 -13.48 13.93
C VAL A 45 -0.01 -14.07 15.32
N ALA A 46 0.38 -15.33 15.50
CA ALA A 46 0.32 -16.03 16.77
C ALA A 46 1.70 -16.55 17.17
N GLU A 47 2.08 -16.32 18.40
CA GLU A 47 3.27 -16.89 19.02
C GLU A 47 2.97 -18.33 19.44
N ILE A 48 3.87 -19.26 19.09
CA ILE A 48 3.74 -20.67 19.44
C ILE A 48 4.71 -20.99 20.56
N ASP A 49 4.12 -21.22 21.73
CA ASP A 49 4.86 -21.56 22.94
C ASP A 49 5.01 -23.08 23.04
N CYS A 50 6.22 -23.54 23.36
CA CYS A 50 6.47 -24.95 23.57
C CYS A 50 6.16 -25.35 25.01
N PRO A 51 5.25 -26.31 25.28
CA PRO A 51 4.95 -26.77 26.63
C PRO A 51 6.04 -27.67 27.26
N HIS A 52 7.03 -28.07 26.44
CA HIS A 52 8.09 -28.98 26.86
C HIS A 52 9.42 -28.26 27.06
N GLN A 53 10.15 -28.66 28.11
CA GLN A 53 11.53 -28.19 28.33
C GLN A 53 12.53 -29.21 27.78
N GLY A 54 13.60 -28.77 27.17
CA GLY A 54 14.65 -29.68 26.66
C GLY A 54 15.54 -29.05 25.62
N ARG A 55 16.36 -29.85 24.98
CA ARG A 55 17.23 -29.40 23.90
C ARG A 55 16.56 -29.65 22.55
N VAL A 56 16.55 -28.65 21.66
CA VAL A 56 16.06 -28.80 20.28
C VAL A 56 17.06 -29.67 19.49
N VAL A 57 16.58 -30.82 19.02
CA VAL A 57 17.40 -31.73 18.20
C VAL A 57 17.35 -31.31 16.74
N GLU A 58 16.15 -31.03 16.24
CA GLU A 58 15.94 -30.70 14.84
C GLU A 58 14.72 -29.78 14.68
N VAL A 59 14.81 -28.83 13.75
CA VAL A 59 13.71 -27.94 13.33
C VAL A 59 13.27 -28.42 11.93
N HIS A 60 12.01 -28.83 11.79
CA HIS A 60 11.47 -29.44 10.59
C HIS A 60 10.84 -28.46 9.60
N VAL A 61 10.77 -27.18 9.95
CA VAL A 61 10.11 -26.13 9.15
C VAL A 61 11.05 -24.98 8.88
N ALA A 62 10.83 -24.24 7.80
CA ALA A 62 11.59 -23.05 7.44
C ALA A 62 10.69 -21.81 7.41
N VAL A 63 11.28 -20.62 7.62
CA VAL A 63 10.56 -19.36 7.52
C VAL A 63 9.95 -19.20 6.14
N GLY A 64 8.64 -18.95 6.11
CA GLY A 64 7.82 -18.83 4.91
C GLY A 64 7.20 -20.13 4.42
N ASP A 65 7.30 -21.24 5.18
CA ASP A 65 6.59 -22.47 4.86
C ASP A 65 5.13 -22.39 5.33
N ALA A 66 4.21 -22.81 4.46
CA ALA A 66 2.80 -22.97 4.82
C ALA A 66 2.59 -24.37 5.40
N ILE A 67 2.28 -24.44 6.69
CA ILE A 67 2.15 -25.70 7.44
C ILE A 67 0.70 -25.92 7.89
N PRO A 68 0.16 -27.14 7.74
CA PRO A 68 -1.15 -27.48 8.26
C PRO A 68 -1.12 -27.65 9.80
N VAL A 69 -2.24 -27.38 10.45
CA VAL A 69 -2.43 -27.67 11.89
C VAL A 69 -2.13 -29.16 12.15
N GLY A 70 -1.32 -29.43 13.19
CA GLY A 70 -0.86 -30.78 13.54
C GLY A 70 0.43 -31.23 12.86
N ALA A 71 1.06 -30.42 11.99
CA ALA A 71 2.39 -30.71 11.43
C ALA A 71 3.47 -30.65 12.51
N VAL A 72 4.51 -31.50 12.38
CA VAL A 72 5.65 -31.51 13.31
C VAL A 72 6.52 -30.27 13.06
N LEU A 73 6.77 -29.48 14.10
CA LEU A 73 7.57 -28.26 14.07
C LEU A 73 9.01 -28.51 14.52
N LEU A 74 9.16 -29.16 15.67
CA LEU A 74 10.43 -29.36 16.34
C LEU A 74 10.50 -30.77 16.92
N THR A 75 11.69 -31.33 16.96
CA THR A 75 12.01 -32.52 17.78
C THR A 75 12.87 -32.09 18.96
N ILE A 76 12.43 -32.40 20.17
CA ILE A 76 13.03 -31.96 21.43
C ILE A 76 13.49 -33.20 22.20
N GLU A 77 14.70 -33.15 22.76
CA GLU A 77 15.21 -34.14 23.70
C GLU A 77 15.01 -33.60 25.11
N GLU A 78 14.11 -34.23 25.87
CA GLU A 78 13.79 -33.85 27.24
C GLU A 78 15.01 -34.07 28.15
N SER A 79 15.54 -32.99 28.74
CA SER A 79 16.65 -33.01 29.69
C SER A 79 16.12 -32.82 31.10
N VAL A 80 16.32 -33.81 31.95
CA VAL A 80 16.03 -33.72 33.38
C VAL A 80 17.28 -33.27 34.09
N GLU A 81 17.47 -31.93 34.24
CA GLU A 81 18.42 -31.40 35.21
C GLU A 81 17.95 -30.08 35.84
N THR A 82 18.12 -30.01 37.18
CA THR A 82 17.72 -28.99 38.13
C THR A 82 18.73 -27.81 38.14
N PRO A 83 18.36 -26.59 38.56
CA PRO A 83 19.05 -25.35 38.20
C PRO A 83 20.27 -25.05 39.08
N ALA A 84 21.31 -24.53 38.46
CA ALA A 84 22.42 -23.87 39.16
C ALA A 84 22.73 -22.50 38.53
N ALA A 85 22.42 -21.48 39.33
CA ALA A 85 23.04 -20.15 39.50
C ALA A 85 23.84 -19.48 38.36
N ALA A 86 23.43 -18.24 38.10
CA ALA A 86 24.13 -17.21 37.33
C ALA A 86 25.54 -16.89 37.82
N PRO A 87 26.40 -16.32 36.98
CA PRO A 87 26.89 -15.00 37.30
C PRO A 87 26.95 -13.98 36.14
N SER A 88 26.44 -12.83 36.52
CA SER A 88 26.89 -11.42 36.25
C SER A 88 27.87 -11.08 35.13
N LEU A 89 27.45 -10.05 34.40
CA LEU A 89 28.13 -9.12 33.46
C LEU A 89 29.57 -8.69 33.82
N PRO A 90 30.32 -8.19 32.85
CA PRO A 90 30.72 -6.79 32.99
C PRO A 90 30.51 -5.92 31.72
N SER A 91 30.31 -4.69 32.11
CA SER A 91 30.09 -3.43 31.41
C SER A 91 31.32 -2.91 30.66
N SER A 92 31.02 -1.97 29.75
CA SER A 92 31.82 -0.85 29.23
C SER A 92 32.87 -1.11 28.15
N GLU A 93 32.76 -0.38 27.05
CA GLU A 93 33.57 0.84 26.82
C GLU A 93 33.11 1.58 25.55
N GLN A 94 32.96 2.89 25.70
CA GLN A 94 32.72 3.86 24.66
C GLN A 94 34.02 4.49 24.14
N PRO A 95 34.03 5.37 23.16
CA PRO A 95 34.81 5.43 21.94
C PRO A 95 36.01 6.38 21.95
N PRO A 96 36.61 6.71 20.84
CA PRO A 96 36.82 8.14 20.60
C PRO A 96 36.50 8.62 19.18
N SER A 97 35.97 9.83 19.21
CA SER A 97 35.90 10.87 18.20
C SER A 97 37.27 11.15 17.52
N SER A 98 37.20 11.35 16.18
CA SER A 98 38.16 12.25 15.53
C SER A 98 37.48 13.01 14.39
N ALA A 99 37.48 14.32 14.56
CA ALA A 99 37.19 15.31 13.56
C ALA A 99 38.35 15.45 12.58
N GLN A 100 38.09 15.65 11.29
CA GLN A 100 38.95 16.33 10.32
C GLN A 100 38.05 16.97 9.27
N GLU A 101 38.01 18.17 9.30
CA GLU A 101 38.54 19.32 8.55
C GLU A 101 38.21 19.35 7.05
N VAL A 102 37.59 20.45 6.75
CA VAL A 102 37.12 21.08 5.52
C VAL A 102 38.27 21.26 4.51
N VAL A 103 38.02 20.96 3.25
CA VAL A 103 38.66 21.65 2.13
C VAL A 103 37.60 22.08 1.13
N GLU A 104 37.48 23.38 1.04
CA GLU A 104 36.75 24.16 0.04
C GLU A 104 37.39 23.94 -1.33
N ASN A 105 36.64 23.53 -2.33
CA ASN A 105 37.06 23.70 -3.73
C ASN A 105 35.88 24.17 -4.58
N ARG A 106 35.94 25.45 -4.88
CA ARG A 106 35.02 26.19 -5.73
C ARG A 106 35.46 25.97 -7.16
N ALA A 107 34.69 25.24 -7.94
CA ALA A 107 34.83 25.19 -9.38
C ALA A 107 33.60 25.81 -10.02
N GLU A 108 33.84 26.91 -10.70
CA GLU A 108 32.97 27.59 -11.63
C GLU A 108 32.52 26.62 -12.75
N LEU A 109 31.24 26.51 -12.98
CA LEU A 109 30.68 25.76 -14.12
C LEU A 109 29.90 26.73 -15.00
N ASP A 110 30.43 26.89 -16.21
CA ASP A 110 29.79 27.54 -17.34
C ASP A 110 28.46 26.88 -17.73
N PRO A 111 27.47 27.61 -18.25
CA PRO A 111 26.18 27.05 -18.66
C PRO A 111 26.33 26.25 -19.97
N PRO A 112 25.64 25.11 -20.14
CA PRO A 112 25.66 24.33 -21.36
C PRO A 112 24.84 24.99 -22.47
N PRO A 113 25.23 24.77 -23.73
CA PRO A 113 24.59 25.38 -24.91
C PRO A 113 23.20 24.77 -25.16
N THR A 114 22.30 25.62 -25.55
CA THR A 114 20.92 25.33 -25.96
C THR A 114 20.94 24.48 -27.24
N SER A 115 20.65 23.20 -27.14
CA SER A 115 20.44 22.35 -28.32
C SER A 115 18.95 22.32 -28.65
N THR A 116 18.64 22.93 -29.78
CA THR A 116 17.32 22.88 -30.46
C THR A 116 17.09 21.46 -30.97
N VAL A 117 16.25 20.71 -30.30
CA VAL A 117 15.81 19.38 -30.77
C VAL A 117 14.63 19.56 -31.69
N THR A 118 14.91 19.42 -32.98
CA THR A 118 13.90 19.31 -34.06
C THR A 118 13.21 17.95 -33.93
N ALA A 119 11.90 17.95 -33.66
CA ALA A 119 11.09 16.74 -33.62
C ALA A 119 11.01 16.08 -35.00
N PRO A 120 11.21 14.75 -35.10
CA PRO A 120 10.94 14.04 -36.35
C PRO A 120 9.43 13.88 -36.58
N PRO A 121 8.95 13.81 -37.81
CA PRO A 121 7.53 13.73 -38.13
C PRO A 121 6.96 12.38 -37.68
N SER A 122 5.82 12.47 -37.00
CA SER A 122 4.98 11.34 -36.55
C SER A 122 4.61 10.49 -37.77
N LYS A 123 5.13 9.28 -37.87
CA LYS A 123 4.61 8.27 -38.81
C LYS A 123 3.26 7.79 -38.30
N VAL A 124 2.22 8.16 -39.02
CA VAL A 124 0.88 7.59 -38.92
C VAL A 124 1.00 6.08 -39.04
N ALA A 125 0.51 5.36 -38.04
CA ALA A 125 0.39 3.91 -38.09
C ALA A 125 -0.55 3.53 -39.24
N PRO A 126 -0.22 2.53 -40.06
CA PRO A 126 -1.11 2.10 -41.12
C PRO A 126 -2.38 1.48 -40.50
N ALA A 127 -3.51 1.92 -41.04
CA ALA A 127 -4.79 1.29 -40.82
C ALA A 127 -4.65 -0.22 -41.01
N VAL A 128 -5.16 -1.00 -40.03
CA VAL A 128 -5.22 -2.45 -40.15
C VAL A 128 -6.14 -2.78 -41.31
N SER A 129 -5.53 -3.15 -42.44
CA SER A 129 -6.23 -3.64 -43.61
C SER A 129 -7.00 -4.91 -43.24
N ALA A 130 -8.30 -4.87 -43.46
CA ALA A 130 -9.15 -6.06 -43.51
C ALA A 130 -8.75 -6.90 -44.74
N SER A 131 -7.72 -7.70 -44.61
CA SER A 131 -7.41 -8.75 -45.57
C SER A 131 -6.47 -9.75 -44.93
N GLU A 132 -7.04 -10.90 -44.65
CA GLU A 132 -6.42 -12.20 -44.82
C GLU A 132 -7.40 -13.30 -44.45
N PHE A 133 -8.53 -13.34 -45.21
CA PHE A 133 -9.20 -14.60 -45.44
C PHE A 133 -8.40 -15.32 -46.52
N SER A 134 -7.29 -15.94 -46.18
CA SER A 134 -6.59 -16.86 -47.09
C SER A 134 -7.48 -18.07 -47.30
N ARG A 135 -8.15 -18.12 -48.45
CA ARG A 135 -8.67 -19.36 -49.02
C ARG A 135 -7.47 -20.24 -49.35
N GLY A 136 -7.31 -21.31 -48.59
CA GLY A 136 -6.63 -22.47 -49.07
C GLY A 136 -7.50 -23.13 -50.15
N ASP A 137 -7.08 -23.04 -51.38
CA ASP A 137 -7.84 -23.50 -52.58
C ASP A 137 -8.00 -25.03 -52.70
N ASN A 138 -7.77 -25.82 -51.66
CA ASN A 138 -7.84 -27.30 -51.68
C ASN A 138 -8.57 -27.97 -50.50
N ASP A 139 -9.26 -27.23 -49.64
CA ASP A 139 -10.03 -27.84 -48.57
C ASP A 139 -11.48 -28.13 -49.02
N PRO A 140 -11.99 -29.37 -48.83
CA PRO A 140 -13.37 -29.71 -49.17
C PRO A 140 -14.32 -28.76 -48.39
N PRO A 141 -15.42 -28.32 -49.03
CA PRO A 141 -16.34 -27.36 -48.40
C PRO A 141 -16.93 -27.95 -47.11
N ALA A 142 -16.78 -27.24 -45.97
CA ALA A 142 -17.34 -27.67 -44.68
C ALA A 142 -18.78 -28.13 -44.79
N PRO A 143 -19.20 -29.26 -44.20
CA PRO A 143 -20.55 -29.83 -44.37
C PRO A 143 -21.61 -28.99 -43.61
N ALA A 144 -22.09 -27.89 -44.21
CA ALA A 144 -23.05 -27.00 -43.63
C ALA A 144 -24.16 -26.60 -44.62
N GLY A 145 -25.35 -26.37 -44.13
CA GLY A 145 -26.52 -25.88 -44.93
C GLY A 145 -26.36 -24.40 -45.36
N PRO A 146 -27.14 -23.96 -46.38
CA PRO A 146 -27.07 -22.58 -46.87
C PRO A 146 -27.34 -21.54 -45.77
N SER A 147 -28.28 -21.78 -44.89
CA SER A 147 -28.63 -20.93 -43.74
C SER A 147 -27.47 -20.82 -42.73
N THR A 148 -26.85 -21.94 -42.37
CA THR A 148 -25.71 -22.00 -41.48
C THR A 148 -24.49 -21.29 -42.05
N ARG A 149 -24.25 -21.42 -43.38
CA ARG A 149 -23.18 -20.67 -44.06
C ARG A 149 -23.43 -19.17 -44.07
N ARG A 150 -24.71 -18.73 -44.19
CA ARG A 150 -25.08 -17.31 -44.10
C ARG A 150 -24.82 -16.78 -42.70
N MET A 151 -25.22 -17.51 -41.66
CA MET A 151 -25.04 -17.15 -40.27
C MET A 151 -23.54 -17.08 -39.92
N ALA A 152 -22.77 -18.08 -40.32
CA ALA A 152 -21.34 -18.07 -40.08
C ALA A 152 -20.61 -16.85 -40.70
N ARG A 153 -21.03 -16.46 -41.93
CA ARG A 153 -20.51 -15.25 -42.58
C ARG A 153 -20.91 -13.96 -41.86
N GLN A 154 -22.14 -13.89 -41.35
CA GLN A 154 -22.63 -12.73 -40.59
C GLN A 154 -21.87 -12.58 -39.25
N LEU A 155 -21.51 -13.70 -38.63
CA LEU A 155 -20.80 -13.74 -37.36
C LEU A 155 -19.27 -13.80 -37.52
N GLY A 156 -18.73 -13.78 -38.75
CA GLY A 156 -17.30 -13.86 -39.01
C GLY A 156 -16.63 -15.18 -38.61
N VAL A 157 -17.42 -16.30 -38.56
CA VAL A 157 -16.92 -17.60 -38.09
C VAL A 157 -16.43 -18.44 -39.27
N ASN A 158 -15.24 -18.99 -39.14
CA ASN A 158 -14.71 -19.97 -40.09
C ASN A 158 -15.30 -21.36 -39.78
N LEU A 159 -16.13 -21.89 -40.70
CA LEU A 159 -16.83 -23.18 -40.54
C LEU A 159 -15.89 -24.40 -40.41
N HIS A 160 -14.64 -24.32 -40.89
CA HIS A 160 -13.66 -25.38 -40.70
C HIS A 160 -13.18 -25.55 -39.26
N GLN A 161 -13.42 -24.54 -38.42
CA GLN A 161 -13.10 -24.55 -36.99
C GLN A 161 -14.27 -25.03 -36.11
N VAL A 162 -15.44 -25.23 -36.71
CA VAL A 162 -16.65 -25.60 -36.00
C VAL A 162 -16.84 -27.13 -36.11
N VAL A 163 -16.99 -27.82 -34.97
CA VAL A 163 -17.31 -29.23 -34.92
C VAL A 163 -18.79 -29.42 -35.14
N GLY A 164 -19.21 -30.10 -36.24
CA GLY A 164 -20.58 -30.35 -36.55
C GLY A 164 -21.19 -31.49 -35.72
N THR A 165 -22.34 -31.26 -35.08
CA THR A 165 -23.09 -32.26 -34.29
C THR A 165 -24.28 -32.86 -35.04
N GLY A 166 -24.60 -32.38 -36.24
CA GLY A 166 -25.72 -32.88 -37.06
C GLY A 166 -25.45 -34.25 -37.74
N PRO A 167 -26.47 -34.87 -38.33
CA PRO A 167 -26.35 -36.15 -39.00
C PRO A 167 -25.22 -36.15 -40.05
N GLY A 168 -24.31 -37.13 -39.95
CA GLY A 168 -23.16 -37.24 -40.85
C GLY A 168 -22.11 -36.15 -40.66
N GLY A 169 -21.97 -35.58 -39.43
CA GLY A 169 -20.97 -34.51 -39.12
C GLY A 169 -21.35 -33.14 -39.69
N ARG A 170 -22.63 -32.92 -40.04
CA ARG A 170 -23.09 -31.64 -40.59
C ARG A 170 -23.10 -30.57 -39.52
N ILE A 171 -22.55 -29.39 -39.86
CA ILE A 171 -22.56 -28.21 -38.96
C ILE A 171 -23.98 -27.61 -38.97
N THR A 172 -24.56 -27.49 -37.80
CA THR A 172 -25.87 -26.85 -37.53
C THR A 172 -25.73 -25.38 -37.16
N ALA A 173 -26.83 -24.65 -37.10
CA ALA A 173 -26.84 -23.27 -36.61
C ALA A 173 -26.42 -23.17 -35.13
N ASP A 174 -26.83 -24.16 -34.33
CA ASP A 174 -26.50 -24.25 -32.90
C ASP A 174 -25.00 -24.47 -32.65
N ASP A 175 -24.34 -25.22 -33.53
CA ASP A 175 -22.90 -25.44 -33.46
C ASP A 175 -22.13 -24.11 -33.68
N VAL A 176 -22.57 -23.30 -34.66
CA VAL A 176 -21.99 -21.99 -34.93
C VAL A 176 -22.16 -21.07 -33.74
N GLN A 177 -23.38 -21.06 -33.14
CA GLN A 177 -23.67 -20.24 -31.95
C GLN A 177 -22.85 -20.70 -30.71
N ALA A 178 -22.70 -22.02 -30.53
CA ALA A 178 -21.88 -22.57 -29.45
C ALA A 178 -20.42 -22.20 -29.62
N HIS A 179 -19.90 -22.26 -30.86
CA HIS A 179 -18.53 -21.87 -31.17
C HIS A 179 -18.31 -20.37 -30.90
N VAL A 180 -19.23 -19.48 -31.29
CA VAL A 180 -19.17 -18.06 -30.98
C VAL A 180 -19.19 -17.83 -29.47
N ARG A 181 -20.06 -18.50 -28.72
CA ARG A 181 -20.07 -18.42 -27.24
C ARG A 181 -18.72 -18.87 -26.62
N GLN A 182 -18.12 -19.94 -27.15
CA GLN A 182 -16.78 -20.37 -26.69
C GLN A 182 -15.69 -19.34 -27.03
N LEU A 183 -15.75 -18.74 -28.22
CA LEU A 183 -14.81 -17.67 -28.59
C LEU A 183 -14.98 -16.44 -27.72
N THR A 184 -16.22 -16.06 -27.41
CA THR A 184 -16.53 -14.91 -26.53
C THR A 184 -16.09 -15.18 -25.08
N MET A 185 -16.27 -16.40 -24.59
CA MET A 185 -15.75 -16.82 -23.27
C MET A 185 -14.22 -16.90 -23.23
N ARG A 186 -13.57 -17.27 -24.33
CA ARG A 186 -12.10 -17.24 -24.45
C ARG A 186 -11.55 -15.85 -24.73
N ALA A 187 -12.33 -14.99 -25.37
CA ALA A 187 -11.99 -13.59 -25.66
C ALA A 187 -12.43 -12.61 -24.57
N ALA A 188 -13.02 -13.08 -23.44
CA ALA A 188 -12.99 -12.29 -22.24
C ALA A 188 -11.50 -12.00 -21.95
N PRO A 189 -11.04 -10.74 -22.07
CA PRO A 189 -9.63 -10.46 -21.87
C PRO A 189 -9.32 -10.97 -20.48
N ASP A 190 -8.38 -11.90 -20.40
CA ASP A 190 -7.78 -12.31 -19.14
C ASP A 190 -7.07 -11.04 -18.63
N VAL A 191 -7.81 -10.24 -17.84
CA VAL A 191 -7.30 -8.96 -17.30
C VAL A 191 -6.04 -9.23 -16.47
N THR A 192 -5.88 -10.47 -16.03
CA THR A 192 -4.67 -10.99 -15.40
C THR A 192 -3.49 -11.12 -16.39
N ALA A 193 -3.72 -11.33 -17.68
CA ALA A 193 -2.64 -11.46 -18.65
C ALA A 193 -2.00 -10.09 -19.02
N MET A 194 -2.72 -8.98 -18.86
CA MET A 194 -2.16 -7.64 -19.10
C MET A 194 -1.28 -7.12 -17.96
N THR A 195 -1.31 -7.75 -16.79
CA THR A 195 -0.55 -7.32 -15.59
C THR A 195 0.58 -8.27 -15.20
N ALA A 196 0.82 -9.35 -15.95
CA ALA A 196 1.96 -10.21 -15.68
C ALA A 196 3.25 -9.43 -15.94
N ALA A 197 3.97 -9.10 -14.88
CA ALA A 197 5.29 -8.46 -14.99
C ALA A 197 6.22 -9.36 -15.81
N PRO A 198 7.06 -8.78 -16.70
CA PRO A 198 8.03 -9.55 -17.46
C PRO A 198 8.96 -10.30 -16.51
N GLN A 199 9.38 -11.51 -16.93
CA GLN A 199 10.33 -12.29 -16.13
C GLN A 199 11.63 -11.52 -15.95
N LEU A 200 12.13 -11.45 -14.73
CA LEU A 200 13.39 -10.80 -14.42
C LEU A 200 14.57 -11.58 -15.04
N PRO A 201 15.58 -10.89 -15.56
CA PRO A 201 16.80 -11.54 -16.02
C PRO A 201 17.54 -12.18 -14.83
N ASP A 202 18.40 -13.13 -15.13
CA ASP A 202 19.28 -13.73 -14.13
C ASP A 202 20.40 -12.74 -13.76
N PHE A 203 20.23 -12.06 -12.62
CA PHE A 203 21.17 -11.08 -12.11
C PHE A 203 22.49 -11.70 -11.60
N SER A 204 22.50 -13.01 -11.28
CA SER A 204 23.72 -13.68 -10.81
C SER A 204 24.85 -13.70 -11.85
N ARG A 205 24.49 -13.46 -13.12
CA ARG A 205 25.45 -13.30 -14.24
C ARG A 205 26.28 -12.03 -14.15
N PHE A 206 25.85 -11.03 -13.35
CA PHE A 206 26.50 -9.73 -13.25
C PHE A 206 27.26 -9.54 -11.92
N GLY A 207 27.00 -10.41 -10.94
CA GLY A 207 27.65 -10.34 -9.63
C GLY A 207 26.91 -11.12 -8.54
N PRO A 208 27.40 -11.10 -7.30
CA PRO A 208 26.71 -11.72 -6.18
C PRO A 208 25.32 -11.10 -5.97
N VAL A 209 24.31 -11.92 -5.76
CA VAL A 209 22.92 -11.49 -5.49
C VAL A 209 22.44 -12.15 -4.21
N GLU A 210 21.72 -11.37 -3.39
CA GLU A 210 20.97 -11.84 -2.23
C GLU A 210 19.49 -11.81 -2.57
N ARG A 211 18.76 -12.85 -2.19
CA ARG A 211 17.31 -12.94 -2.39
C ARG A 211 16.63 -12.95 -1.04
N GLN A 212 15.89 -11.89 -0.72
CA GLN A 212 15.09 -11.76 0.49
C GLN A 212 13.61 -11.95 0.16
N ARG A 213 12.92 -12.80 0.91
CA ARG A 213 11.47 -12.95 0.80
C ARG A 213 10.78 -11.72 1.42
N MET A 214 9.73 -11.25 0.78
CA MET A 214 8.88 -10.20 1.33
C MET A 214 7.95 -10.80 2.39
N SER A 215 7.73 -10.04 3.48
CA SER A 215 6.71 -10.38 4.48
C SER A 215 5.30 -10.41 3.83
N LYS A 216 4.33 -11.05 4.49
CA LYS A 216 2.93 -11.10 4.01
C LYS A 216 2.35 -9.68 3.90
N LEU A 217 2.57 -8.83 4.92
CA LEU A 217 2.16 -7.43 4.90
C LEU A 217 2.74 -6.68 3.69
N ALA A 218 4.05 -6.83 3.44
CA ALA A 218 4.70 -6.18 2.30
C ALA A 218 4.14 -6.65 0.95
N ARG A 219 3.83 -7.96 0.80
CA ARG A 219 3.20 -8.50 -0.41
C ARG A 219 1.79 -7.94 -0.62
N THR A 220 0.96 -7.93 0.43
CA THR A 220 -0.41 -7.37 0.38
C THR A 220 -0.39 -5.88 0.05
N SER A 221 0.49 -5.10 0.71
CA SER A 221 0.66 -3.67 0.42
C SER A 221 1.11 -3.43 -1.02
N ALA A 222 2.08 -4.21 -1.54
CA ALA A 222 2.55 -4.09 -2.91
C ALA A 222 1.42 -4.36 -3.93
N ALA A 223 0.62 -5.40 -3.71
CA ALA A 223 -0.53 -5.71 -4.56
C ALA A 223 -1.57 -4.60 -4.53
N HIS A 224 -1.93 -4.09 -3.34
CA HIS A 224 -2.90 -3.01 -3.17
C HIS A 224 -2.43 -1.70 -3.84
N LEU A 225 -1.17 -1.31 -3.63
CA LEU A 225 -0.60 -0.11 -4.23
C LEU A 225 -0.51 -0.22 -5.76
N SER A 226 -0.12 -1.38 -6.29
CA SER A 226 -0.11 -1.64 -7.74
C SER A 226 -1.51 -1.52 -8.32
N MET A 227 -2.51 -2.12 -7.69
CA MET A 227 -3.91 -2.02 -8.09
C MET A 227 -4.38 -0.55 -8.08
N ALA A 228 -4.16 0.17 -6.98
CA ALA A 228 -4.54 1.57 -6.84
C ALA A 228 -3.90 2.44 -7.94
N TRP A 229 -2.62 2.23 -8.24
CA TRP A 229 -1.92 2.96 -9.29
C TRP A 229 -2.48 2.72 -10.69
N HIS A 230 -2.91 1.50 -11.00
CA HIS A 230 -3.48 1.17 -12.30
C HIS A 230 -4.94 1.66 -12.46
N ILE A 231 -5.72 1.65 -11.37
CA ILE A 231 -7.15 2.00 -11.42
C ILE A 231 -7.36 3.51 -11.35
N VAL A 232 -6.57 4.23 -10.55
CA VAL A 232 -6.76 5.65 -10.25
C VAL A 232 -5.85 6.50 -11.14
N PRO A 233 -6.39 7.33 -12.05
CA PRO A 233 -5.60 8.34 -12.74
C PRO A 233 -5.25 9.47 -11.77
N HIS A 234 -4.09 9.35 -11.12
CA HIS A 234 -3.62 10.28 -10.10
C HIS A 234 -3.23 11.63 -10.69
N VAL A 235 -3.68 12.69 -10.05
CA VAL A 235 -3.11 14.04 -10.20
C VAL A 235 -2.74 14.54 -8.81
N THR A 236 -1.63 15.27 -8.70
CA THR A 236 -1.17 15.84 -7.44
C THR A 236 -1.11 17.37 -7.52
N GLN A 237 -1.76 18.02 -6.56
CA GLN A 237 -1.72 19.46 -6.37
C GLN A 237 -0.82 19.78 -5.17
N HIS A 238 0.12 20.70 -5.35
CA HIS A 238 1.02 21.14 -4.28
C HIS A 238 0.68 22.56 -3.84
N ILE A 239 0.78 22.83 -2.54
CA ILE A 239 0.64 24.16 -1.96
C ILE A 239 1.57 24.32 -0.75
N LEU A 240 1.97 25.54 -0.43
CA LEU A 240 2.65 25.90 0.81
C LEU A 240 1.63 26.60 1.72
N ALA A 241 1.50 26.13 2.96
CA ALA A 241 0.67 26.76 3.98
C ALA A 241 1.58 27.45 5.02
N ASP A 242 1.32 28.72 5.33
CA ASP A 242 1.99 29.40 6.44
C ASP A 242 1.46 28.84 7.77
N VAL A 243 2.34 28.19 8.52
CA VAL A 243 2.01 27.60 9.83
C VAL A 243 2.73 28.31 10.98
N THR A 244 3.25 29.51 10.77
CA THR A 244 4.07 30.26 11.74
C THR A 244 3.33 30.40 13.07
N ASP A 245 2.13 30.98 13.03
CA ASP A 245 1.34 31.23 14.22
C ASP A 245 0.76 29.96 14.83
N LEU A 246 0.36 29.01 13.98
CA LEU A 246 -0.16 27.71 14.40
C LEU A 246 0.91 26.90 15.14
N GLU A 247 2.12 26.85 14.63
CA GLU A 247 3.23 26.15 15.27
C GLU A 247 3.68 26.83 16.56
N ALA A 248 3.66 28.16 16.59
CA ALA A 248 3.92 28.93 17.83
C ALA A 248 2.87 28.59 18.90
N ALA A 249 1.59 28.58 18.53
CA ALA A 249 0.50 28.22 19.44
C ALA A 249 0.62 26.77 19.93
N ARG A 250 0.91 25.81 19.02
CA ARG A 250 1.14 24.40 19.35
C ARG A 250 2.31 24.23 20.32
N ARG A 251 3.44 24.88 20.05
CA ARG A 251 4.63 24.82 20.93
C ARG A 251 4.35 25.40 22.31
N ASN A 252 3.60 26.51 22.36
CA ASN A 252 3.19 27.11 23.63
C ASN A 252 2.28 26.17 24.43
N TYR A 253 1.28 25.57 23.80
CA TYR A 253 0.45 24.56 24.41
C TYR A 253 1.29 23.39 24.98
N MET A 254 2.22 22.86 24.19
CA MET A 254 3.09 21.76 24.61
C MET A 254 4.01 22.11 25.80
N LYS A 255 4.49 23.37 25.88
CA LYS A 255 5.27 23.84 27.02
C LYS A 255 4.44 23.94 28.30
N THR A 256 3.18 24.39 28.17
CA THR A 256 2.33 24.70 29.32
C THR A 256 1.60 23.45 29.83
N PHE A 257 1.11 22.61 28.93
CA PHE A 257 0.21 21.49 29.26
C PHE A 257 0.73 20.13 28.82
N GLY A 258 1.79 20.06 27.99
CA GLY A 258 2.24 18.85 27.32
C GLY A 258 2.83 17.77 28.23
N GLN A 259 3.14 18.09 29.51
CA GLN A 259 3.62 17.09 30.47
C GLN A 259 2.48 16.22 31.02
N ASN A 260 1.25 16.75 31.08
CA ASN A 260 0.08 16.10 31.67
C ASN A 260 -1.08 15.90 30.66
N GLY A 261 -0.89 16.26 29.41
CA GLY A 261 -1.90 16.20 28.35
C GLY A 261 -1.44 15.43 27.11
N PRO A 262 -2.35 15.18 26.16
CA PRO A 262 -2.02 14.48 24.93
C PRO A 262 -1.02 15.31 24.10
N LYS A 263 -0.10 14.59 23.42
CA LYS A 263 0.90 15.20 22.55
C LYS A 263 0.25 15.68 21.25
N VAL A 264 -0.07 16.99 21.20
CA VAL A 264 -0.65 17.61 19.99
C VAL A 264 0.41 17.68 18.89
N THR A 265 0.22 16.91 17.83
CA THR A 265 1.07 16.89 16.64
C THR A 265 0.44 17.69 15.50
N MET A 266 1.24 18.05 14.49
CA MET A 266 0.72 18.71 13.28
C MET A 266 -0.28 17.79 12.54
N THR A 267 -0.11 16.48 12.59
CA THR A 267 -1.04 15.50 12.01
C THR A 267 -2.41 15.55 12.68
N ALA A 268 -2.47 15.65 14.01
CA ALA A 268 -3.75 15.76 14.74
C ALA A 268 -4.50 17.07 14.38
N ILE A 269 -3.75 18.17 14.20
CA ILE A 269 -4.32 19.45 13.73
C ILE A 269 -4.80 19.30 12.28
N ALA A 270 -4.01 18.66 11.42
CA ALA A 270 -4.37 18.41 10.03
C ALA A 270 -5.66 17.58 9.89
N MET A 271 -5.87 16.56 10.73
CA MET A 271 -7.12 15.79 10.74
C MET A 271 -8.33 16.71 10.96
N LYS A 272 -8.26 17.62 11.93
CA LYS A 272 -9.35 18.56 12.20
C LYS A 272 -9.58 19.54 11.06
N ALA A 273 -8.51 20.09 10.47
CA ALA A 273 -8.57 20.98 9.32
C ALA A 273 -9.21 20.27 8.10
N ILE A 274 -8.75 19.06 7.79
CA ILE A 274 -9.26 18.25 6.67
C ILE A 274 -10.74 17.96 6.82
N VAL A 275 -11.21 17.55 7.99
CA VAL A 275 -12.63 17.31 8.25
C VAL A 275 -13.46 18.58 7.95
N GLY A 276 -12.98 19.75 8.35
CA GLY A 276 -13.64 21.03 8.06
C GLY A 276 -13.73 21.33 6.55
N VAL A 277 -12.71 20.92 5.79
CA VAL A 277 -12.71 21.07 4.32
C VAL A 277 -13.54 20.00 3.63
N LEU A 278 -13.47 18.73 4.07
CA LEU A 278 -14.27 17.64 3.49
C LEU A 278 -15.78 17.89 3.57
N LYS A 279 -16.26 18.55 4.62
CA LYS A 279 -17.66 18.99 4.75
C LYS A 279 -18.07 19.99 3.66
N GLN A 280 -17.13 20.81 3.19
CA GLN A 280 -17.36 21.81 2.13
C GLN A 280 -17.18 21.18 0.72
N PHE A 281 -16.39 20.13 0.60
CA PHE A 281 -16.05 19.46 -0.66
C PHE A 281 -16.38 17.96 -0.58
N PRO A 282 -17.66 17.56 -0.61
CA PRO A 282 -18.08 16.18 -0.35
C PRO A 282 -17.55 15.14 -1.35
N HIS A 283 -17.18 15.55 -2.57
CA HIS A 283 -16.58 14.63 -3.56
C HIS A 283 -15.22 14.07 -3.12
N PHE A 284 -14.49 14.74 -2.23
CA PHE A 284 -13.25 14.22 -1.65
C PHE A 284 -13.50 13.18 -0.56
N ASN A 285 -14.73 13.12 -0.03
CA ASN A 285 -15.16 12.15 0.98
C ASN A 285 -16.07 11.08 0.36
N ALA A 286 -15.66 10.54 -0.78
CA ALA A 286 -16.46 9.63 -1.60
C ALA A 286 -15.68 8.38 -1.99
N SER A 287 -16.33 7.49 -2.72
CA SER A 287 -15.73 6.40 -3.49
C SER A 287 -16.45 6.29 -4.83
N LEU A 288 -15.71 6.03 -5.89
CA LEU A 288 -16.28 5.74 -7.20
C LEU A 288 -16.58 4.25 -7.31
N ASP A 289 -17.82 3.88 -7.60
CA ASP A 289 -18.19 2.52 -7.95
C ASP A 289 -18.16 2.35 -9.48
N PRO A 290 -17.15 1.67 -10.04
CA PRO A 290 -17.04 1.50 -11.48
C PRO A 290 -18.05 0.49 -12.06
N SER A 291 -18.73 -0.27 -11.21
CA SER A 291 -19.73 -1.27 -11.67
C SER A 291 -21.10 -0.66 -11.95
N THR A 292 -21.44 0.43 -11.26
CA THR A 292 -22.70 1.16 -11.38
C THR A 292 -22.51 2.56 -11.97
N ASP A 293 -21.28 3.00 -12.18
CA ASP A 293 -20.90 4.38 -12.54
C ASP A 293 -21.42 5.42 -11.53
N GLU A 294 -21.54 5.02 -10.25
CA GLU A 294 -22.04 5.87 -9.18
C GLU A 294 -20.93 6.40 -8.28
N LEU A 295 -21.13 7.61 -7.76
CA LEU A 295 -20.29 8.19 -6.74
C LEU A 295 -20.94 8.03 -5.36
N VAL A 296 -20.34 7.21 -4.51
CA VAL A 296 -20.80 6.97 -3.14
C VAL A 296 -20.29 8.07 -2.22
N LEU A 297 -21.14 9.07 -1.94
CA LEU A 297 -20.84 10.16 -1.02
C LEU A 297 -21.01 9.70 0.44
N LYS A 298 -19.91 9.64 1.20
CA LYS A 298 -19.91 9.21 2.62
C LYS A 298 -20.35 10.37 3.52
N ARG A 299 -21.24 10.10 4.48
CA ARG A 299 -21.72 11.09 5.45
C ARG A 299 -21.09 10.92 6.83
N TYR A 300 -19.94 10.24 6.88
CA TYR A 300 -19.08 10.03 8.03
C TYR A 300 -17.65 10.38 7.63
N TYR A 301 -16.83 10.72 8.62
CA TYR A 301 -15.47 11.24 8.40
C TYR A 301 -14.49 10.39 9.22
N HIS A 302 -13.96 9.36 8.58
CA HIS A 302 -12.99 8.45 9.16
C HIS A 302 -11.66 8.66 8.47
N ILE A 303 -10.67 9.12 9.21
CA ILE A 303 -9.39 9.55 8.63
C ILE A 303 -8.34 8.48 8.85
N GLY A 304 -7.84 7.92 7.73
CA GLY A 304 -6.67 7.06 7.71
C GLY A 304 -5.41 7.89 7.98
N VAL A 305 -4.51 7.36 8.79
CA VAL A 305 -3.20 7.99 9.03
C VAL A 305 -2.11 6.98 8.76
N ALA A 306 -1.26 7.28 7.78
CA ALA A 306 -0.13 6.41 7.44
C ALA A 306 0.90 6.41 8.58
N VAL A 307 1.17 5.22 9.11
CA VAL A 307 2.16 4.97 10.16
C VAL A 307 3.25 4.07 9.61
N ASP A 308 4.49 4.56 9.67
CA ASP A 308 5.67 3.78 9.32
C ASP A 308 6.06 2.88 10.51
N THR A 309 6.27 1.60 10.22
CA THR A 309 6.68 0.58 11.20
C THR A 309 7.85 -0.23 10.65
N GLU A 310 8.57 -0.92 11.51
CA GLU A 310 9.69 -1.79 11.10
C GLU A 310 9.25 -2.91 10.14
N PHE A 311 7.96 -3.23 10.12
CA PHE A 311 7.39 -4.30 9.28
C PHE A 311 6.77 -3.79 7.98
N GLY A 312 6.69 -2.45 7.81
CA GLY A 312 6.11 -1.78 6.65
C GLY A 312 5.11 -0.69 7.03
N LEU A 313 4.52 -0.09 6.01
CA LEU A 313 3.54 0.98 6.14
C LEU A 313 2.15 0.41 6.41
N VAL A 314 1.49 0.89 7.47
CA VAL A 314 0.09 0.58 7.78
C VAL A 314 -0.72 1.87 7.87
N VAL A 315 -2.02 1.79 7.58
CA VAL A 315 -2.93 2.96 7.58
C VAL A 315 -4.11 2.71 8.52
N PRO A 316 -3.90 2.83 9.84
CA PRO A 316 -5.01 2.79 10.78
C PRO A 316 -5.97 3.96 10.59
N VAL A 317 -7.23 3.77 10.98
CA VAL A 317 -8.34 4.69 10.75
C VAL A 317 -8.85 5.27 12.06
N ILE A 318 -8.78 6.59 12.20
CA ILE A 318 -9.42 7.33 13.28
C ILE A 318 -10.87 7.61 12.89
N ARG A 319 -11.81 7.00 13.62
CA ARG A 319 -13.25 7.07 13.32
C ARG A 319 -13.89 8.35 13.86
N ASP A 320 -14.96 8.80 13.21
CA ASP A 320 -15.78 9.95 13.63
C ASP A 320 -14.93 11.19 13.99
N ALA A 321 -13.93 11.49 13.16
CA ALA A 321 -12.98 12.58 13.40
C ALA A 321 -13.66 13.97 13.47
N ASP A 322 -14.85 14.09 12.85
CA ASP A 322 -15.67 15.30 12.89
C ASP A 322 -16.24 15.61 14.28
N ARG A 323 -16.49 14.58 15.08
CA ARG A 323 -17.09 14.69 16.43
C ARG A 323 -16.04 14.91 17.52
N LYS A 324 -14.77 14.68 17.19
CA LYS A 324 -13.66 14.74 18.15
C LYS A 324 -13.00 16.12 18.17
N SER A 325 -12.58 16.56 19.35
CA SER A 325 -11.69 17.70 19.53
C SER A 325 -10.26 17.37 19.09
N ILE A 326 -9.43 18.38 18.90
CA ILE A 326 -8.00 18.19 18.55
C ILE A 326 -7.28 17.36 19.63
N LEU A 327 -7.65 17.53 20.90
CA LEU A 327 -7.02 16.79 22.00
C LEU A 327 -7.39 15.31 21.99
N GLU A 328 -8.66 14.99 21.73
CA GLU A 328 -9.13 13.62 21.57
C GLU A 328 -8.49 12.95 20.36
N LEU A 329 -8.41 13.69 19.21
CA LEU A 329 -7.71 13.21 18.02
C LEU A 329 -6.22 12.95 18.29
N ALA A 330 -5.56 13.82 19.06
CA ALA A 330 -4.15 13.67 19.41
C ALA A 330 -3.90 12.47 20.32
N ALA A 331 -4.79 12.23 21.29
CA ALA A 331 -4.72 11.08 22.20
C ALA A 331 -4.90 9.76 21.44
N GLU A 332 -5.98 9.66 20.66
CA GLU A 332 -6.30 8.47 19.87
C GLU A 332 -5.23 8.18 18.82
N LEU A 333 -4.74 9.21 18.12
CA LEU A 333 -3.64 9.06 17.15
C LEU A 333 -2.38 8.48 17.81
N SER A 334 -2.05 8.93 19.02
CA SER A 334 -0.88 8.40 19.76
C SER A 334 -1.08 6.94 20.16
N GLU A 335 -2.27 6.57 20.61
CA GLU A 335 -2.62 5.19 20.96
C GLU A 335 -2.56 4.28 19.75
N VAL A 336 -3.23 4.67 18.67
CA VAL A 336 -3.29 3.87 17.43
C VAL A 336 -1.91 3.74 16.79
N ALA A 337 -1.10 4.81 16.79
CA ALA A 337 0.26 4.74 16.29
C ALA A 337 1.16 3.84 17.16
N GLN A 338 0.90 3.73 18.47
CA GLN A 338 1.60 2.79 19.32
C GLN A 338 1.16 1.34 19.05
N LYS A 339 -0.15 1.09 18.95
CA LYS A 339 -0.69 -0.23 18.55
C LYS A 339 -0.12 -0.69 17.19
N ALA A 340 0.04 0.24 16.24
CA ALA A 340 0.64 -0.07 14.94
C ALA A 340 2.07 -0.58 15.06
N ARG A 341 2.90 0.10 15.86
CA ARG A 341 4.29 -0.31 16.10
C ARG A 341 4.39 -1.62 16.88
N ASP A 342 3.45 -1.85 17.81
CA ASP A 342 3.39 -3.05 18.65
C ASP A 342 2.70 -4.24 17.94
N ARG A 343 2.32 -4.13 16.65
CA ARG A 343 1.57 -5.13 15.87
C ARG A 343 0.22 -5.54 16.50
N LYS A 344 -0.42 -4.61 17.24
CA LYS A 344 -1.68 -4.86 17.97
C LYS A 344 -2.91 -4.21 17.30
N LEU A 345 -2.81 -3.92 16.00
CA LEU A 345 -3.95 -3.42 15.23
C LEU A 345 -4.84 -4.56 14.78
N ASP A 346 -6.13 -4.41 15.02
CA ASP A 346 -7.14 -5.30 14.48
C ASP A 346 -7.48 -4.95 13.03
N MET A 347 -8.04 -5.90 12.28
CA MET A 347 -8.55 -5.63 10.92
C MET A 347 -9.60 -4.52 10.90
N ALA A 348 -10.38 -4.38 11.98
CA ALA A 348 -11.34 -3.30 12.13
C ALA A 348 -10.67 -1.92 12.18
N ASP A 349 -9.47 -1.82 12.76
CA ASP A 349 -8.72 -0.56 12.84
C ASP A 349 -8.20 -0.08 11.49
N LEU A 350 -8.10 -0.97 10.49
CA LEU A 350 -7.58 -0.70 9.15
C LEU A 350 -8.66 -0.43 8.10
N GLN A 351 -9.94 -0.54 8.46
CA GLN A 351 -11.05 -0.48 7.50
C GLN A 351 -11.95 0.73 7.72
N GLY A 352 -12.62 1.14 6.64
CA GLY A 352 -13.66 2.16 6.66
C GLY A 352 -13.14 3.60 6.56
N GLY A 353 -11.88 3.80 6.21
CA GLY A 353 -11.32 5.11 5.90
C GLY A 353 -12.06 5.83 4.78
N THR A 354 -12.12 7.15 4.87
CA THR A 354 -12.75 7.99 3.85
C THR A 354 -11.77 8.93 3.18
N PHE A 355 -10.67 9.23 3.85
CA PHE A 355 -9.59 10.08 3.39
C PHE A 355 -8.32 9.75 4.20
N THR A 356 -7.17 9.71 3.55
CA THR A 356 -5.90 9.35 4.21
C THR A 356 -4.96 10.56 4.34
N ILE A 357 -4.21 10.62 5.46
CA ILE A 357 -3.11 11.56 5.69
C ILE A 357 -1.81 10.77 5.80
N THR A 358 -0.78 11.21 5.10
CA THR A 358 0.59 10.71 5.25
C THR A 358 1.54 11.85 5.58
N ASN A 359 2.36 11.69 6.61
CA ASN A 359 3.24 12.75 7.11
C ASN A 359 4.70 12.29 7.14
N LEU A 360 5.50 12.84 6.24
CA LEU A 360 6.94 12.64 6.15
C LEU A 360 7.76 13.79 6.79
N GLY A 361 7.10 14.71 7.49
CA GLY A 361 7.75 15.89 8.09
C GLY A 361 8.85 15.56 9.10
N GLY A 362 8.76 14.42 9.78
CA GLY A 362 9.82 13.92 10.67
C GLY A 362 11.06 13.40 9.92
N ILE A 363 10.87 12.88 8.71
CA ILE A 363 11.93 12.24 7.91
C ILE A 363 12.62 13.28 7.03
N GLY A 364 11.86 13.98 6.18
CA GLY A 364 12.41 14.98 5.26
C GLY A 364 11.53 15.20 4.02
N GLY A 365 12.18 15.67 2.93
CA GLY A 365 11.52 15.94 1.67
C GLY A 365 10.86 17.32 1.59
N THR A 366 10.68 17.82 0.36
CA THR A 366 10.05 19.11 0.08
C THR A 366 8.64 18.96 -0.48
N ALA A 367 8.42 17.93 -1.29
CA ALA A 367 7.13 17.54 -1.85
C ALA A 367 7.22 16.08 -2.31
N PHE A 368 6.09 15.40 -2.41
CA PHE A 368 5.99 14.05 -2.94
C PHE A 368 4.58 13.80 -3.46
N THR A 369 4.41 12.75 -4.26
CA THR A 369 3.13 12.33 -4.82
C THR A 369 2.66 11.07 -4.10
N PRO A 370 1.81 11.19 -3.06
CA PRO A 370 1.27 10.01 -2.39
C PRO A 370 0.32 9.24 -3.31
N ILE A 371 0.32 7.91 -3.20
CA ILE A 371 -0.64 7.05 -3.90
C ILE A 371 -1.95 7.05 -3.10
N VAL A 372 -3.07 7.27 -3.79
CA VAL A 372 -4.41 7.25 -3.18
C VAL A 372 -4.70 5.85 -2.62
N ASN A 373 -5.17 5.79 -1.39
CA ASN A 373 -5.54 4.54 -0.73
C ASN A 373 -6.92 4.08 -1.21
N TYR A 374 -6.97 3.36 -2.33
CA TYR A 374 -8.21 2.86 -2.92
C TYR A 374 -9.03 2.05 -1.87
N PRO A 375 -10.37 2.22 -1.75
CA PRO A 375 -11.29 2.97 -2.62
C PRO A 375 -11.55 4.44 -2.23
N GLU A 376 -10.64 5.09 -1.50
CA GLU A 376 -10.73 6.53 -1.24
C GLU A 376 -10.50 7.33 -2.54
N VAL A 377 -10.92 8.59 -2.55
CA VAL A 377 -10.74 9.49 -3.70
C VAL A 377 -9.46 10.31 -3.59
N ALA A 378 -8.99 10.58 -2.37
CA ALA A 378 -7.86 11.47 -2.18
C ALA A 378 -7.03 11.14 -0.92
N ILE A 379 -5.77 11.58 -0.96
CA ILE A 379 -4.79 11.48 0.13
C ILE A 379 -4.01 12.79 0.25
N LEU A 380 -3.79 13.24 1.48
CA LEU A 380 -2.95 14.39 1.78
C LEU A 380 -1.56 13.97 2.26
N GLY A 381 -0.52 14.40 1.56
CA GLY A 381 0.87 14.33 1.98
C GLY A 381 1.31 15.60 2.67
N MET A 382 2.02 15.46 3.79
CA MET A 382 2.65 16.55 4.52
C MET A 382 4.16 16.33 4.55
N SER A 383 4.93 17.31 4.07
CA SER A 383 6.40 17.29 4.10
C SER A 383 6.95 18.08 5.29
N ARG A 384 8.28 18.15 5.41
CA ARG A 384 8.94 18.90 6.49
C ARG A 384 8.70 20.40 6.34
N SER A 385 8.18 21.04 7.39
CA SER A 385 8.09 22.50 7.46
C SER A 385 9.49 23.13 7.39
N ARG A 386 9.60 24.23 6.67
CA ARG A 386 10.84 24.97 6.48
C ARG A 386 10.63 26.46 6.65
N GLN A 387 11.67 27.16 7.08
CA GLN A 387 11.69 28.61 7.11
C GLN A 387 11.84 29.16 5.69
N GLN A 388 11.05 30.17 5.37
CA GLN A 388 11.07 30.87 4.09
C GLN A 388 10.98 32.38 4.37
N LEU A 389 11.76 33.18 3.63
CA LEU A 389 11.64 34.63 3.70
C LEU A 389 10.55 35.10 2.74
N GLU A 390 9.61 35.85 3.23
CA GLU A 390 8.56 36.49 2.45
C GLU A 390 8.64 38.01 2.59
N LEU A 391 8.37 38.72 1.51
CA LEU A 391 8.30 40.18 1.56
C LEU A 391 6.86 40.60 1.92
N ILE A 392 6.70 41.16 3.12
CA ILE A 392 5.43 41.74 3.57
C ILE A 392 5.62 43.23 3.68
N ASP A 393 4.87 44.00 2.91
CA ASP A 393 4.98 45.47 2.83
C ASP A 393 6.42 45.96 2.56
N GLY A 394 7.17 45.17 1.74
CA GLY A 394 8.57 45.47 1.39
C GLY A 394 9.59 45.08 2.47
N VAL A 395 9.17 44.50 3.58
CA VAL A 395 10.04 44.03 4.66
C VAL A 395 10.19 42.52 4.58
N PRO A 396 11.42 41.97 4.59
CA PRO A 396 11.61 40.52 4.66
C PRO A 396 11.19 39.98 6.02
N VAL A 397 10.21 39.11 6.03
CA VAL A 397 9.69 38.42 7.22
C VAL A 397 9.91 36.92 7.10
N GLU A 398 10.43 36.30 8.14
CA GLU A 398 10.61 34.86 8.19
C GLU A 398 9.27 34.17 8.52
N ARG A 399 8.85 33.24 7.67
CA ARG A 399 7.65 32.44 7.82
C ARG A 399 8.00 30.96 7.87
N LEU A 400 7.27 30.21 8.68
CA LEU A 400 7.36 28.75 8.70
C LEU A 400 6.30 28.18 7.76
N VAL A 401 6.73 27.62 6.62
CA VAL A 401 5.82 27.06 5.62
C VAL A 401 5.78 25.54 5.69
N LEU A 402 4.58 24.98 5.60
CA LEU A 402 4.30 23.55 5.55
C LEU A 402 3.94 23.17 4.12
N PRO A 403 4.77 22.37 3.43
CA PRO A 403 4.42 21.87 2.12
C PRO A 403 3.34 20.78 2.23
N LEU A 404 2.28 20.95 1.47
CA LEU A 404 1.15 20.03 1.35
C LEU A 404 1.06 19.50 -0.07
N SER A 405 0.78 18.21 -0.21
CA SER A 405 0.66 17.50 -1.49
C SER A 405 -0.64 16.72 -1.47
N LEU A 406 -1.64 17.15 -2.24
CA LEU A 406 -2.93 16.47 -2.37
C LEU A 406 -2.91 15.64 -3.65
N SER A 407 -2.91 14.31 -3.53
CA SER A 407 -3.18 13.42 -4.67
C SER A 407 -4.64 12.98 -4.66
N TYR A 408 -5.23 12.88 -5.85
CA TYR A 408 -6.65 12.56 -5.99
C TYR A 408 -6.96 11.83 -7.29
N ASP A 409 -8.11 11.16 -7.31
CA ASP A 409 -8.67 10.49 -8.47
C ASP A 409 -9.30 11.52 -9.42
N HIS A 410 -8.67 11.75 -10.58
CA HIS A 410 -9.12 12.76 -11.54
C HIS A 410 -10.44 12.39 -12.26
N ARG A 411 -10.93 11.17 -12.10
CA ARG A 411 -12.27 10.78 -12.57
C ARG A 411 -13.38 11.38 -11.71
N VAL A 412 -13.08 11.64 -10.43
CA VAL A 412 -14.05 12.14 -9.44
C VAL A 412 -13.88 13.62 -9.18
N VAL A 413 -12.64 14.08 -9.10
CA VAL A 413 -12.26 15.46 -8.76
C VAL A 413 -11.56 16.12 -9.93
N ASN A 414 -12.06 17.27 -10.36
CA ASN A 414 -11.37 18.09 -11.36
C ASN A 414 -10.29 18.98 -10.73
N GLY A 415 -9.37 19.50 -11.58
CA GLY A 415 -8.25 20.32 -11.12
C GLY A 415 -8.65 21.62 -10.42
N ALA A 416 -9.77 22.23 -10.83
CA ALA A 416 -10.25 23.46 -10.21
C ALA A 416 -10.77 23.22 -8.79
N ASP A 417 -11.48 22.12 -8.55
CA ASP A 417 -11.97 21.75 -7.23
C ASP A 417 -10.82 21.34 -6.32
N ALA A 418 -9.82 20.64 -6.85
CA ALA A 418 -8.59 20.31 -6.12
C ALA A 418 -7.82 21.55 -5.69
N ALA A 419 -7.68 22.54 -6.59
CA ALA A 419 -7.06 23.82 -6.27
C ALA A 419 -7.82 24.58 -5.17
N ARG A 420 -9.16 24.65 -5.26
CA ARG A 420 -10.01 25.27 -4.21
C ARG A 420 -9.89 24.53 -2.88
N PHE A 421 -9.84 23.20 -2.91
CA PHE A 421 -9.67 22.35 -1.73
C PHE A 421 -8.35 22.67 -1.01
N VAL A 422 -7.21 22.66 -1.72
CA VAL A 422 -5.92 22.90 -1.10
C VAL A 422 -5.76 24.34 -0.61
N VAL A 423 -6.31 25.33 -1.35
CA VAL A 423 -6.35 26.73 -0.90
C VAL A 423 -7.21 26.85 0.36
N ARG A 424 -8.37 26.20 0.41
CA ARG A 424 -9.20 26.22 1.61
C ARG A 424 -8.52 25.54 2.79
N LEU A 425 -7.80 24.46 2.53
CA LEU A 425 -7.02 23.74 3.54
C LEU A 425 -5.88 24.60 4.08
N SER A 426 -5.12 25.32 3.21
CA SER A 426 -4.04 26.22 3.67
C SER A 426 -4.56 27.31 4.59
N GLN A 427 -5.73 27.90 4.29
CA GLN A 427 -6.37 28.90 5.15
C GLN A 427 -6.70 28.39 6.56
N PHE A 428 -7.04 27.10 6.71
CA PHE A 428 -7.22 26.51 8.04
C PHE A 428 -5.91 26.40 8.82
N PHE A 429 -4.79 26.17 8.14
CA PHE A 429 -3.47 26.17 8.78
C PHE A 429 -2.95 27.56 9.10
N GLU A 430 -3.27 28.54 8.27
CA GLU A 430 -2.87 29.94 8.44
C GLU A 430 -3.62 30.64 9.58
N SER A 431 -4.83 30.18 9.91
CA SER A 431 -5.68 30.81 10.91
C SER A 431 -6.14 29.82 11.99
N VAL A 432 -5.53 29.92 13.18
CA VAL A 432 -5.95 29.14 14.36
C VAL A 432 -7.43 29.35 14.68
N PHE A 433 -7.95 30.55 14.45
CA PHE A 433 -9.36 30.88 14.68
C PHE A 433 -10.30 30.13 13.73
N GLN A 434 -9.96 30.06 12.44
CA GLN A 434 -10.75 29.27 11.48
C GLN A 434 -10.73 27.79 11.82
N LEU A 435 -9.60 27.26 12.29
CA LEU A 435 -9.47 25.88 12.73
C LEU A 435 -10.40 25.57 13.93
N LEU A 436 -10.54 26.49 14.87
CA LEU A 436 -11.44 26.34 16.01
C LEU A 436 -12.92 26.35 15.60
N LEU A 437 -13.27 27.07 14.53
CA LEU A 437 -14.62 27.13 13.97
C LEU A 437 -14.96 25.92 13.07
N ALA A 438 -13.99 25.08 12.73
CA ALA A 438 -14.22 23.86 11.97
C ALA A 438 -14.94 22.79 12.83
N ARG A 439 -16.28 22.81 12.81
CA ARG A 439 -17.17 21.86 13.49
C ARG A 439 -17.66 20.77 12.56
#